data_5e06377731088f6d75346587ea2a9263
#
_entry.id   5e06377731088f6d75346587ea2a9263
#
_cell.length_a   1.000
_cell.length_b   1.000
_cell.length_c   1.000
_cell.angle_alpha   90.00
_cell.angle_beta   90.00
_cell.angle_gamma   90.00
#
_symmetry.space_group_name_H-M   'P 1'
#
loop_
_entity.id
_entity.type
_entity.pdbx_description
1 polymer ?
#
loop_
_entity_poly.entity_id
_entity_poly.type
_entity_poly.pdbx_seq_one_letter_code
_entity_poly.pdbx_strand_id
1 'polypeptide(L)'
;MNDKSKLIYEYIVDRISNDISPTVREICKDLGIKSTSTVHRYINELCEEGLIEKTGNSNRSIRLPNSNVSRIPIVGAVAAGAPITAIENIEGYVPFDSGFGHPDELFALRIQGDSMINVGIFDGDTVIVRKTPVAGNGEIVVALVDDSATAKTFYKEDGHYRLQPENDDYDPIIVNEVAILGKVIASIRYF
;
A
#
# COMPACT_ATOMS: atom_id res chain seq x y z
N MET A 1 23.86 11.77 20.92
CA MET A 1 24.36 10.80 19.90
C MET A 1 25.87 11.00 19.67
N ASN A 2 26.70 9.95 19.76
CA ASN A 2 28.13 10.00 19.47
C ASN A 2 28.40 9.64 17.98
N ASP A 3 29.67 9.83 17.50
CA ASP A 3 30.02 9.61 16.09
C ASP A 3 29.68 8.19 15.58
N LYS A 4 29.84 7.17 16.43
CA LYS A 4 29.50 5.78 16.04
C LYS A 4 28.00 5.53 16.01
N SER A 5 27.26 6.12 16.94
CA SER A 5 25.81 6.06 16.95
C SER A 5 25.23 6.75 15.72
N LYS A 6 25.79 7.91 15.34
CA LYS A 6 25.43 8.67 14.14
C LYS A 6 25.68 7.86 12.87
N LEU A 7 26.86 7.25 12.75
CA LEU A 7 27.22 6.43 11.59
C LEU A 7 26.27 5.22 11.42
N ILE A 8 25.92 4.55 12.53
CA ILE A 8 24.96 3.44 12.51
C ILE A 8 23.57 3.94 12.12
N TYR A 9 23.13 5.08 12.64
CA TYR A 9 21.83 5.68 12.30
C TYR A 9 21.76 6.03 10.82
N GLU A 10 22.74 6.74 10.28
CA GLU A 10 22.80 7.11 8.86
C GLU A 10 22.78 5.89 7.95
N TYR A 11 23.52 4.83 8.30
CA TYR A 11 23.47 3.56 7.58
C TYR A 11 22.07 2.92 7.61
N ILE A 12 21.42 2.91 8.79
CA ILE A 12 20.07 2.36 8.94
C ILE A 12 19.08 3.16 8.08
N VAL A 13 19.14 4.49 8.11
CA VAL A 13 18.28 5.37 7.30
C VAL A 13 18.48 5.09 5.82
N ASP A 14 19.71 5.05 5.33
CA ASP A 14 20.01 4.75 3.92
C ASP A 14 19.47 3.39 3.49
N ARG A 15 19.67 2.35 4.29
CA ARG A 15 19.17 1.00 3.98
C ARG A 15 17.66 0.92 3.97
N ILE A 16 16.99 1.56 4.94
CA ILE A 16 15.51 1.60 5.00
C ILE A 16 14.94 2.42 3.85
N SER A 17 15.59 3.52 3.45
CA SER A 17 15.18 4.32 2.28
C SER A 17 15.24 3.51 0.96
N ASN A 18 16.06 2.46 0.93
CA ASN A 18 16.13 1.49 -0.16
C ASN A 18 15.30 0.20 0.11
N ASP A 19 14.30 0.28 1.01
CA ASP A 19 13.40 -0.81 1.44
C ASP A 19 14.08 -2.03 2.07
N ILE A 20 15.26 -1.87 2.60
CA ILE A 20 15.99 -2.96 3.24
C ILE A 20 16.15 -2.66 4.73
N SER A 21 15.37 -3.30 5.59
CA SER A 21 15.65 -3.27 7.03
C SER A 21 16.94 -4.06 7.31
N PRO A 22 18.02 -3.39 7.76
CA PRO A 22 19.30 -4.07 7.96
C PRO A 22 19.30 -4.97 9.19
N THR A 23 20.04 -6.06 9.12
CA THR A 23 20.32 -6.90 10.27
C THR A 23 21.55 -6.39 11.03
N VAL A 24 21.67 -6.73 12.32
CA VAL A 24 22.86 -6.41 13.14
C VAL A 24 24.15 -6.91 12.50
N ARG A 25 24.11 -8.08 11.83
CA ARG A 25 25.28 -8.65 11.15
C ARG A 25 25.68 -7.85 9.92
N GLU A 26 24.71 -7.38 9.13
CA GLU A 26 24.96 -6.50 7.98
C GLU A 26 25.56 -5.17 8.45
N ILE A 27 25.02 -4.54 9.49
CA ILE A 27 25.58 -3.33 10.10
C ILE A 27 27.03 -3.54 10.54
N CYS A 28 27.31 -4.67 11.24
CA CYS A 28 28.69 -5.00 11.63
C CYS A 28 29.62 -5.11 10.44
N LYS A 29 29.21 -5.86 9.41
CA LYS A 29 30.02 -6.15 8.23
C LYS A 29 30.30 -4.88 7.43
N ASP A 30 29.28 -4.12 7.13
CA ASP A 30 29.36 -2.98 6.20
C ASP A 30 30.04 -1.76 6.85
N LEU A 31 29.88 -1.58 8.17
CA LEU A 31 30.54 -0.50 8.93
C LEU A 31 31.87 -0.93 9.59
N GLY A 32 32.34 -2.16 9.38
CA GLY A 32 33.59 -2.65 9.97
C GLY A 32 33.57 -2.78 11.49
N ILE A 33 32.39 -2.94 12.11
CA ILE A 33 32.24 -3.06 13.58
C ILE A 33 32.40 -4.52 13.96
N LYS A 34 33.45 -4.83 14.73
CA LYS A 34 33.81 -6.23 15.08
C LYS A 34 32.83 -6.90 16.04
N SER A 35 32.09 -6.13 16.86
CA SER A 35 31.23 -6.66 17.93
C SER A 35 29.76 -6.38 17.67
N THR A 36 28.96 -7.46 17.57
CA THR A 36 27.50 -7.37 17.49
C THR A 36 26.87 -6.75 18.74
N SER A 37 27.48 -6.98 19.93
CA SER A 37 27.03 -6.38 21.20
C SER A 37 27.13 -4.84 21.16
N THR A 38 28.16 -4.31 20.48
CA THR A 38 28.32 -2.87 20.30
C THR A 38 27.18 -2.30 19.43
N VAL A 39 26.86 -2.96 18.32
CA VAL A 39 25.74 -2.55 17.45
C VAL A 39 24.42 -2.66 18.18
N HIS A 40 24.17 -3.74 18.94
CA HIS A 40 22.97 -3.88 19.76
C HIS A 40 22.80 -2.75 20.77
N ARG A 41 23.88 -2.34 21.43
CA ARG A 41 23.83 -1.22 22.38
C ARG A 41 23.43 0.07 21.68
N TYR A 42 24.04 0.40 20.55
CA TYR A 42 23.69 1.61 19.79
C TYR A 42 22.26 1.56 19.23
N ILE A 43 21.79 0.43 18.76
CA ILE A 43 20.39 0.25 18.35
C ILE A 43 19.45 0.54 19.53
N ASN A 44 19.75 0.04 20.73
CA ASN A 44 18.93 0.32 21.91
C ASN A 44 18.96 1.80 22.29
N GLU A 45 20.14 2.45 22.28
CA GLU A 45 20.28 3.90 22.50
C GLU A 45 19.44 4.70 21.48
N LEU A 46 19.48 4.34 20.19
CA LEU A 46 18.69 4.97 19.14
C LEU A 46 17.18 4.74 19.29
N CYS A 47 16.77 3.58 19.80
CA CYS A 47 15.38 3.30 20.17
C CYS A 47 14.92 4.16 21.35
N GLU A 48 15.75 4.28 22.39
CA GLU A 48 15.48 5.13 23.59
C GLU A 48 15.38 6.62 23.21
N GLU A 49 16.21 7.07 22.26
CA GLU A 49 16.15 8.44 21.70
C GLU A 49 14.95 8.61 20.72
N GLY A 50 14.18 7.56 20.43
CA GLY A 50 13.03 7.61 19.51
C GLY A 50 13.42 7.82 18.04
N LEU A 51 14.68 7.56 17.67
CA LEU A 51 15.18 7.74 16.30
C LEU A 51 14.96 6.51 15.42
N ILE A 52 14.82 5.35 16.01
CA ILE A 52 14.44 4.09 15.37
C ILE A 52 13.48 3.31 16.27
N GLU A 53 12.73 2.40 15.67
CA GLU A 53 11.87 1.44 16.37
C GLU A 53 12.29 0.01 16.06
N LYS A 54 12.06 -0.90 17.02
CA LYS A 54 12.29 -2.32 16.84
C LYS A 54 10.99 -3.08 17.00
N THR A 55 10.48 -3.67 15.93
CA THR A 55 9.22 -4.42 15.89
C THR A 55 9.48 -5.92 15.96
N GLY A 56 9.15 -6.56 17.12
CA GLY A 56 9.24 -8.01 17.31
C GLY A 56 10.68 -8.55 17.40
N ASN A 57 10.80 -9.88 17.40
CA ASN A 57 12.07 -10.63 17.52
C ASN A 57 12.66 -11.06 16.17
N SER A 58 12.23 -10.47 15.08
CA SER A 58 12.75 -10.77 13.74
C SER A 58 14.14 -10.16 13.52
N ASN A 59 14.95 -10.81 12.70
CA ASN A 59 16.29 -10.31 12.35
C ASN A 59 16.25 -8.99 11.51
N ARG A 60 15.12 -8.66 10.88
CA ARG A 60 14.86 -7.44 10.11
C ARG A 60 13.75 -6.60 10.74
N SER A 61 13.94 -6.25 12.03
CA SER A 61 12.93 -5.60 12.85
C SER A 61 13.15 -4.09 13.06
N ILE A 62 14.21 -3.51 12.48
CA ILE A 62 14.54 -2.09 12.65
C ILE A 62 13.71 -1.27 11.69
N ARG A 63 13.02 -0.24 12.21
CA ARG A 63 12.22 0.72 11.44
C ARG A 63 12.54 2.15 11.88
N LEU A 64 12.26 3.12 11.02
CA LEU A 64 12.26 4.53 11.41
C LEU A 64 10.93 4.86 12.09
N PRO A 65 10.90 5.69 13.15
CA PRO A 65 9.68 6.20 13.73
C PRO A 65 8.88 6.93 12.65
N ASN A 66 7.59 6.70 12.61
CA ASN A 66 6.69 7.24 11.59
C ASN A 66 6.99 6.80 10.13
N SER A 67 7.85 5.81 9.91
CA SER A 67 7.94 5.17 8.60
C SER A 67 6.81 4.14 8.43
N ASN A 68 5.58 4.58 8.65
CA ASN A 68 4.38 3.81 8.30
C ASN A 68 4.16 3.78 6.77
N VAL A 69 5.20 4.07 6.00
CA VAL A 69 5.12 4.07 4.55
C VAL A 69 5.41 2.65 4.06
N SER A 70 4.37 2.01 3.56
CA SER A 70 4.47 0.74 2.85
C SER A 70 4.45 1.00 1.35
N ARG A 71 5.10 0.13 0.59
CA ARG A 71 4.98 0.13 -0.88
C ARG A 71 3.80 -0.74 -1.28
N ILE A 72 2.76 -0.08 -1.79
CA ILE A 72 1.56 -0.75 -2.27
C ILE A 72 1.75 -1.04 -3.76
N PRO A 73 1.59 -2.31 -4.22
CA PRO A 73 1.73 -2.65 -5.63
C PRO A 73 0.64 -1.98 -6.47
N ILE A 74 1.06 -1.31 -7.55
CA ILE A 74 0.16 -0.80 -8.59
C ILE A 74 -0.08 -1.96 -9.55
N VAL A 75 -1.31 -2.39 -9.63
CA VAL A 75 -1.75 -3.49 -10.50
C VAL A 75 -2.25 -2.90 -11.82
N GLY A 76 -1.79 -3.43 -12.92
CA GLY A 76 -2.25 -3.05 -14.26
C GLY A 76 -3.58 -3.71 -14.62
N ALA A 77 -3.58 -4.61 -15.59
CA ALA A 77 -4.79 -5.34 -15.95
C ALA A 77 -5.15 -6.38 -14.87
N VAL A 78 -6.40 -6.36 -14.43
CA VAL A 78 -6.97 -7.39 -13.56
C VAL A 78 -7.83 -8.30 -14.41
N ALA A 79 -7.42 -9.56 -14.53
CA ALA A 79 -8.19 -10.57 -15.24
C ALA A 79 -8.93 -11.51 -14.26
N ALA A 80 -10.10 -12.01 -14.66
CA ALA A 80 -10.84 -12.98 -13.88
C ALA A 80 -10.01 -14.26 -13.68
N GLY A 81 -10.02 -14.79 -12.44
CA GLY A 81 -9.36 -16.06 -12.10
C GLY A 81 -7.86 -15.98 -11.79
N ALA A 82 -7.19 -14.86 -12.00
CA ALA A 82 -5.81 -14.65 -11.57
C ALA A 82 -5.74 -13.91 -10.21
N PRO A 83 -4.74 -14.21 -9.33
CA PRO A 83 -4.52 -13.40 -8.15
C PRO A 83 -4.25 -11.95 -8.54
N ILE A 84 -4.95 -10.99 -7.93
CA ILE A 84 -4.84 -9.55 -8.22
C ILE A 84 -3.38 -9.07 -8.14
N THR A 85 -2.61 -9.62 -7.22
CA THR A 85 -1.20 -9.29 -6.99
C THR A 85 -0.22 -10.30 -7.60
N ALA A 86 -0.60 -10.99 -8.67
CA ALA A 86 0.35 -11.80 -9.43
C ALA A 86 1.48 -10.88 -9.95
N ILE A 87 2.73 -11.33 -9.84
CA ILE A 87 3.93 -10.52 -10.19
C ILE A 87 3.84 -10.00 -11.63
N GLU A 88 3.22 -10.76 -12.51
CA GLU A 88 3.03 -10.44 -13.93
C GLU A 88 2.14 -9.19 -14.15
N ASN A 89 1.33 -8.82 -13.16
CA ASN A 89 0.38 -7.70 -13.24
C ASN A 89 0.87 -6.44 -12.49
N ILE A 90 2.05 -6.47 -11.86
CA ILE A 90 2.56 -5.33 -11.09
C ILE A 90 3.32 -4.38 -12.02
N GLU A 91 2.80 -3.17 -12.21
CA GLU A 91 3.40 -2.10 -13.01
C GLU A 91 4.36 -1.22 -12.21
N GLY A 92 4.29 -1.25 -10.88
CA GLY A 92 5.11 -0.43 -10.01
C GLY A 92 4.60 -0.43 -8.56
N TYR A 93 5.05 0.54 -7.79
CA TYR A 93 4.66 0.67 -6.39
C TYR A 93 4.41 2.13 -6.05
N VAL A 94 3.46 2.38 -5.17
CA VAL A 94 3.17 3.70 -4.60
C VAL A 94 3.40 3.67 -3.09
N PRO A 95 4.08 4.68 -2.51
CA PRO A 95 4.22 4.81 -1.07
C PRO A 95 2.86 5.19 -0.45
N PHE A 96 2.46 4.47 0.61
CA PHE A 96 1.21 4.73 1.32
C PHE A 96 1.34 4.44 2.82
N ASP A 97 0.63 5.20 3.65
CA ASP A 97 0.68 5.01 5.10
C ASP A 97 0.07 3.65 5.51
N SER A 98 0.86 2.79 6.14
CA SER A 98 0.43 1.47 6.62
C SER A 98 -0.56 1.54 7.80
N GLY A 99 -0.81 2.71 8.38
CA GLY A 99 -1.86 2.92 9.38
C GLY A 99 -3.27 2.59 8.86
N PHE A 100 -3.46 2.51 7.55
CA PHE A 100 -4.72 2.16 6.91
C PHE A 100 -4.91 0.67 6.61
N GLY A 101 -3.96 -0.20 6.94
CA GLY A 101 -4.05 -1.65 6.75
C GLY A 101 -2.69 -2.30 6.50
N HIS A 102 -2.64 -3.64 6.62
CA HIS A 102 -1.42 -4.37 6.29
C HIS A 102 -1.15 -4.28 4.77
N PRO A 103 0.12 -4.10 4.33
CA PRO A 103 0.44 -3.98 2.91
C PRO A 103 -0.11 -5.10 2.03
N ASP A 104 -0.14 -6.33 2.55
CA ASP A 104 -0.67 -7.50 1.82
C ASP A 104 -2.19 -7.45 1.61
N GLU A 105 -2.90 -6.61 2.38
CA GLU A 105 -4.34 -6.37 2.27
C GLU A 105 -4.67 -5.23 1.29
N LEU A 106 -3.64 -4.55 0.77
CA LEU A 106 -3.79 -3.39 -0.10
C LEU A 106 -3.25 -3.67 -1.50
N PHE A 107 -3.81 -2.98 -2.47
CA PHE A 107 -3.27 -2.82 -3.80
C PHE A 107 -3.66 -1.45 -4.35
N ALA A 108 -3.02 -1.02 -5.41
CA ALA A 108 -3.34 0.22 -6.08
C ALA A 108 -3.72 -0.03 -7.53
N LEU A 109 -4.60 0.81 -8.08
CA LEU A 109 -4.98 0.82 -9.49
C LEU A 109 -4.86 2.23 -10.04
N ARG A 110 -4.44 2.34 -11.30
CA ARG A 110 -4.48 3.59 -12.04
C ARG A 110 -5.87 3.76 -12.66
N ILE A 111 -6.49 4.89 -12.39
CA ILE A 111 -7.80 5.23 -12.96
C ILE A 111 -7.62 5.64 -14.41
N GLN A 112 -8.52 5.14 -15.25
CA GLN A 112 -8.67 5.53 -16.65
C GLN A 112 -10.09 6.02 -16.88
N GLY A 113 -10.21 7.20 -17.48
CA GLY A 113 -11.48 7.87 -17.75
C GLY A 113 -11.99 8.71 -16.56
N ASP A 114 -13.17 9.25 -16.74
CA ASP A 114 -13.74 10.33 -15.93
C ASP A 114 -15.06 9.94 -15.23
N SER A 115 -15.41 8.66 -15.22
CA SER A 115 -16.68 8.18 -14.65
C SER A 115 -16.88 8.43 -13.15
N MET A 116 -15.86 8.91 -12.41
CA MET A 116 -15.90 9.12 -10.96
C MET A 116 -15.50 10.56 -10.55
N ILE A 117 -15.62 11.51 -11.47
CA ILE A 117 -15.16 12.90 -11.27
C ILE A 117 -15.93 13.64 -10.16
N ASN A 118 -17.22 13.36 -9.99
CA ASN A 118 -18.07 14.05 -9.03
C ASN A 118 -17.70 13.69 -7.57
N VAL A 119 -16.94 12.60 -7.35
CA VAL A 119 -16.36 12.23 -6.05
C VAL A 119 -14.87 12.52 -5.97
N GLY A 120 -14.33 13.29 -6.92
CA GLY A 120 -12.95 13.78 -6.90
C GLY A 120 -11.90 12.78 -7.38
N ILE A 121 -12.31 11.67 -8.01
CA ILE A 121 -11.41 10.70 -8.64
C ILE A 121 -11.38 10.98 -10.14
N PHE A 122 -10.19 11.29 -10.68
CA PHE A 122 -10.00 11.73 -12.05
C PHE A 122 -9.12 10.77 -12.83
N ASP A 123 -9.13 10.93 -14.15
CA ASP A 123 -8.23 10.21 -15.05
C ASP A 123 -6.76 10.39 -14.62
N GLY A 124 -6.00 9.31 -14.62
CA GLY A 124 -4.59 9.28 -14.19
C GLY A 124 -4.35 9.18 -12.67
N ASP A 125 -5.38 9.33 -11.83
CA ASP A 125 -5.26 9.11 -10.38
C ASP A 125 -4.86 7.67 -10.07
N THR A 126 -4.16 7.49 -8.96
CA THR A 126 -3.89 6.17 -8.39
C THR A 126 -4.77 5.98 -7.16
N VAL A 127 -5.70 5.03 -7.20
CA VAL A 127 -6.53 4.70 -6.05
C VAL A 127 -5.90 3.57 -5.24
N ILE A 128 -5.94 3.71 -3.91
CA ILE A 128 -5.55 2.66 -2.98
C ILE A 128 -6.80 1.88 -2.58
N VAL A 129 -6.71 0.58 -2.70
CA VAL A 129 -7.83 -0.35 -2.55
C VAL A 129 -7.52 -1.36 -1.45
N ARG A 130 -8.43 -1.49 -0.49
CA ARG A 130 -8.37 -2.57 0.50
C ARG A 130 -9.10 -3.79 -0.06
N LYS A 131 -8.40 -4.91 -0.14
CA LYS A 131 -8.96 -6.20 -0.59
C LYS A 131 -10.12 -6.61 0.29
N THR A 132 -11.28 -6.79 -0.27
CA THR A 132 -12.46 -7.35 0.37
C THR A 132 -13.48 -7.80 -0.66
N PRO A 133 -14.15 -8.94 -0.46
CA PRO A 133 -15.21 -9.39 -1.37
C PRO A 133 -16.57 -8.77 -1.06
N VAL A 134 -16.68 -7.89 -0.04
CA VAL A 134 -17.95 -7.32 0.40
C VAL A 134 -17.86 -5.81 0.52
N ALA A 135 -18.96 -5.13 0.19
CA ALA A 135 -19.12 -3.69 0.35
C ALA A 135 -20.54 -3.33 0.83
N GLY A 136 -20.65 -2.19 1.50
CA GLY A 136 -21.91 -1.56 1.84
C GLY A 136 -22.37 -0.58 0.77
N ASN A 137 -23.68 -0.23 0.81
CA ASN A 137 -24.23 0.77 -0.09
C ASN A 137 -23.55 2.13 0.09
N GLY A 138 -23.22 2.78 -1.01
CA GLY A 138 -22.54 4.08 -1.04
C GLY A 138 -21.02 4.00 -0.91
N GLU A 139 -20.43 2.81 -0.77
CA GLU A 139 -18.97 2.66 -0.77
C GLU A 139 -18.41 2.62 -2.19
N ILE A 140 -17.27 3.28 -2.41
CA ILE A 140 -16.56 3.22 -3.68
C ILE A 140 -15.77 1.91 -3.72
N VAL A 141 -16.03 1.10 -4.72
CA VAL A 141 -15.40 -0.21 -4.90
C VAL A 141 -14.64 -0.30 -6.21
N VAL A 142 -13.69 -1.20 -6.26
CA VAL A 142 -13.18 -1.77 -7.50
C VAL A 142 -13.88 -3.11 -7.69
N ALA A 143 -14.64 -3.23 -8.77
CA ALA A 143 -15.37 -4.42 -9.14
C ALA A 143 -14.92 -4.93 -10.51
N LEU A 144 -15.06 -6.23 -10.74
CA LEU A 144 -14.85 -6.85 -12.03
C LEU A 144 -16.17 -6.90 -12.79
N VAL A 145 -16.19 -6.31 -13.98
CA VAL A 145 -17.32 -6.34 -14.92
C VAL A 145 -16.76 -6.74 -16.28
N ASP A 146 -17.31 -7.79 -16.88
CA ASP A 146 -16.88 -8.30 -18.20
C ASP A 146 -15.34 -8.43 -18.32
N ASP A 147 -14.70 -9.06 -17.33
CA ASP A 147 -13.25 -9.26 -17.23
C ASP A 147 -12.39 -7.97 -17.12
N SER A 148 -13.03 -6.84 -16.83
CA SER A 148 -12.33 -5.56 -16.62
C SER A 148 -12.59 -5.00 -15.24
N ALA A 149 -11.54 -4.50 -14.57
CA ALA A 149 -11.69 -3.81 -13.30
C ALA A 149 -12.24 -2.39 -13.52
N THR A 150 -13.27 -2.03 -12.75
CA THR A 150 -13.87 -0.69 -12.79
C THR A 150 -14.09 -0.15 -11.38
N ALA A 151 -13.85 1.17 -11.19
CA ALA A 151 -14.17 1.86 -9.94
C ALA A 151 -15.57 2.50 -10.06
N LYS A 152 -16.47 2.16 -9.12
CA LYS A 152 -17.85 2.68 -9.06
C LYS A 152 -18.32 2.76 -7.62
N THR A 153 -19.36 3.55 -7.38
CA THR A 153 -20.10 3.51 -6.11
C THR A 153 -21.06 2.32 -6.12
N PHE A 154 -20.95 1.48 -5.09
CA PHE A 154 -21.67 0.23 -5.00
C PHE A 154 -23.01 0.41 -4.31
N TYR A 155 -24.05 -0.22 -4.86
CA TYR A 155 -25.35 -0.38 -4.23
C TYR A 155 -25.89 -1.80 -4.44
N LYS A 156 -26.34 -2.41 -3.33
CA LYS A 156 -27.12 -3.65 -3.36
C LYS A 156 -28.59 -3.27 -3.27
N GLU A 157 -29.35 -3.61 -4.28
CA GLU A 157 -30.79 -3.34 -4.42
C GLU A 157 -31.57 -4.66 -4.48
N ASP A 158 -32.90 -4.60 -4.52
CA ASP A 158 -33.74 -5.80 -4.54
C ASP A 158 -33.51 -6.59 -5.84
N GLY A 159 -32.84 -7.74 -5.71
CA GLY A 159 -32.60 -8.69 -6.80
C GLY A 159 -31.45 -8.36 -7.74
N HIS A 160 -30.72 -7.23 -7.53
CA HIS A 160 -29.58 -6.86 -8.39
C HIS A 160 -28.57 -5.99 -7.64
N TYR A 161 -27.44 -5.73 -8.32
CA TYR A 161 -26.42 -4.78 -7.87
C TYR A 161 -26.34 -3.64 -8.88
N ARG A 162 -26.18 -2.43 -8.36
CA ARG A 162 -25.93 -1.24 -9.17
C ARG A 162 -24.53 -0.70 -8.88
N LEU A 163 -23.74 -0.57 -9.92
CA LEU A 163 -22.45 0.09 -9.92
C LEU A 163 -22.65 1.48 -10.52
N GLN A 164 -22.73 2.48 -9.65
CA GLN A 164 -23.06 3.84 -9.99
C GLN A 164 -21.79 4.61 -10.39
N PRO A 165 -21.69 5.15 -11.62
CA PRO A 165 -20.71 6.17 -11.95
C PRO A 165 -21.04 7.46 -11.19
N GLU A 166 -20.04 8.18 -10.79
CA GLU A 166 -20.13 9.51 -10.19
C GLU A 166 -19.77 10.56 -11.25
N ASN A 167 -20.51 10.53 -12.35
CA ASN A 167 -20.48 11.46 -13.47
C ASN A 167 -21.81 11.30 -14.23
N ASP A 168 -22.52 12.40 -14.42
CA ASP A 168 -23.88 12.42 -14.99
C ASP A 168 -23.92 12.03 -16.49
N ASP A 169 -22.74 11.99 -17.14
CA ASP A 169 -22.61 11.57 -18.56
C ASP A 169 -22.62 10.04 -18.73
N TYR A 170 -22.66 9.28 -17.64
CA TYR A 170 -22.59 7.81 -17.65
C TYR A 170 -23.80 7.16 -17.00
N ASP A 171 -24.36 6.15 -17.66
CA ASP A 171 -25.43 5.34 -17.08
C ASP A 171 -24.89 4.35 -16.02
N PRO A 172 -25.68 4.02 -14.99
CA PRO A 172 -25.36 2.97 -14.03
C PRO A 172 -25.25 1.59 -14.69
N ILE A 173 -24.30 0.78 -14.20
CA ILE A 173 -24.16 -0.61 -14.60
C ILE A 173 -25.00 -1.46 -13.64
N ILE A 174 -26.01 -2.15 -14.20
CA ILE A 174 -26.91 -3.03 -13.43
C ILE A 174 -26.54 -4.48 -13.74
N VAL A 175 -26.23 -5.26 -12.69
CA VAL A 175 -25.82 -6.66 -12.81
C VAL A 175 -26.49 -7.53 -11.75
N ASN A 176 -26.71 -8.80 -12.07
CA ASN A 176 -27.25 -9.78 -11.12
C ASN A 176 -26.18 -10.36 -10.19
N GLU A 177 -24.93 -10.36 -10.67
CA GLU A 177 -23.77 -10.80 -9.91
C GLU A 177 -22.63 -9.81 -10.11
N VAL A 178 -21.82 -9.61 -9.06
CA VAL A 178 -20.66 -8.73 -9.10
C VAL A 178 -19.52 -9.29 -8.27
N ALA A 179 -18.33 -9.34 -8.83
CA ALA A 179 -17.12 -9.67 -8.10
C ALA A 179 -16.46 -8.38 -7.58
N ILE A 180 -16.60 -8.13 -6.28
CA ILE A 180 -15.90 -7.00 -5.63
C ILE A 180 -14.46 -7.44 -5.35
N LEU A 181 -13.50 -6.67 -5.85
CA LEU A 181 -12.06 -6.88 -5.63
C LEU A 181 -11.59 -6.15 -4.36
N GLY A 182 -12.22 -5.03 -4.04
CA GLY A 182 -11.92 -4.26 -2.84
C GLY A 182 -12.63 -2.92 -2.77
N LYS A 183 -12.41 -2.23 -1.65
CA LYS A 183 -12.93 -0.89 -1.38
C LYS A 183 -11.85 0.16 -1.57
N VAL A 184 -12.15 1.24 -2.27
CA VAL A 184 -11.27 2.41 -2.39
C VAL A 184 -11.19 3.11 -1.04
N ILE A 185 -9.98 3.32 -0.54
CA ILE A 185 -9.72 3.97 0.76
C ILE A 185 -8.98 5.30 0.60
N ALA A 186 -8.32 5.53 -0.54
CA ALA A 186 -7.65 6.78 -0.84
C ALA A 186 -7.48 6.96 -2.36
N SER A 187 -7.29 8.20 -2.79
CA SER A 187 -6.84 8.57 -4.14
C SER A 187 -5.60 9.45 -4.03
N ILE A 188 -4.61 9.19 -4.87
CA ILE A 188 -3.33 9.91 -4.94
C ILE A 188 -3.21 10.51 -6.32
N ARG A 189 -2.95 11.82 -6.38
CA ARG A 189 -2.70 12.57 -7.60
C ARG A 189 -1.37 13.29 -7.51
N TYR A 190 -0.58 13.17 -8.56
CA TYR A 190 0.64 13.94 -8.73
C TYR A 190 0.39 15.04 -9.77
N PHE A 191 0.92 16.24 -9.52
CA PHE A 191 0.79 17.41 -10.38
C PHE A 191 2.13 17.77 -11.01
#